data_deb6f610343d8bc635c7d3c000334454
#
_entry.id   deb6f610343d8bc635c7d3c000334454
#
_cell.length_a   1.000
_cell.length_b   1.000
_cell.length_c   1.000
_cell.angle_alpha   90.00
_cell.angle_beta   90.00
_cell.angle_gamma   90.00
#
_symmetry.space_group_name_H-M   'P 1'
#
loop_
_entity.id
_entity.type
_entity.pdbx_description
1 polymer ?
#
loop_
_entity_poly.entity_id
_entity_poly.type
_entity_poly.pdbx_seq_one_letter_code
_entity_poly.pdbx_strand_id
1 'polypeptide(L)'
;MADMDGFREANNFGFGQTSQFDNFHVKGASNYSWGMKDRLSRIFNPKTGRAVMLAFDHGFIMGPTSGLERIDLNIVPLVQYADCIMCTRGILQTSIPANINKPVCLRSDAGSTILTELNRNVLIDIEDAIRYNASAMAVMFSAGDGEQEAITAANLVEAVDMGNRYGIPVMGVTAVGKQMARDSRYFALASRVCAENGASIVKTYYCDGFEKVAAACPVPVVIAGGKKLPEKEALELCYNAVNDGAAGVDMG
;
A
#
# COMPACT_ATOMS: atom_id res chain seq x y z
N MET A 1 0.67 -39.41 10.19
CA MET A 1 1.14 -39.89 11.47
C MET A 1 2.61 -39.60 11.54
N ALA A 2 3.09 -38.84 12.53
CA ALA A 2 4.52 -38.68 12.73
C ALA A 2 5.10 -40.08 12.94
N ASP A 3 6.26 -40.36 12.39
CA ASP A 3 6.94 -41.64 12.57
C ASP A 3 7.30 -41.80 14.02
N MET A 4 6.44 -42.52 14.75
CA MET A 4 6.58 -42.75 16.18
C MET A 4 7.55 -43.90 16.50
N ASP A 5 7.99 -44.62 15.45
CA ASP A 5 8.75 -45.86 15.64
C ASP A 5 10.27 -45.63 15.52
N GLY A 6 10.72 -44.40 15.27
CA GLY A 6 12.15 -44.04 15.22
C GLY A 6 12.94 -44.71 14.10
N PHE A 7 12.30 -45.36 13.15
CA PHE A 7 12.97 -46.10 12.07
C PHE A 7 13.36 -45.26 10.88
N ARG A 8 12.92 -43.98 10.82
CA ARG A 8 13.27 -43.04 9.76
C ARG A 8 13.93 -41.81 10.35
N GLU A 9 15.22 -41.87 10.45
CA GLU A 9 16.05 -40.71 10.79
C GLU A 9 16.27 -39.85 9.56
N ALA A 10 16.25 -38.51 9.73
CA ALA A 10 16.64 -37.61 8.68
C ALA A 10 18.12 -37.85 8.30
N ASN A 11 18.36 -38.09 7.02
CA ASN A 11 19.72 -38.37 6.53
C ASN A 11 20.55 -37.13 6.18
N ASN A 12 19.91 -35.97 6.05
CA ASN A 12 20.59 -34.71 5.75
C ASN A 12 20.09 -33.61 6.70
N PHE A 13 20.93 -33.23 7.62
CA PHE A 13 20.64 -32.19 8.61
C PHE A 13 21.11 -30.80 8.17
N GLY A 14 21.73 -30.65 6.99
CA GLY A 14 22.23 -29.37 6.48
C GLY A 14 23.26 -28.70 7.37
N PHE A 15 24.06 -29.45 8.12
CA PHE A 15 25.11 -28.90 8.99
C PHE A 15 26.04 -27.97 8.19
N GLY A 16 26.24 -26.74 8.68
CA GLY A 16 27.08 -25.73 8.04
C GLY A 16 26.39 -24.97 6.90
N GLN A 17 25.12 -25.27 6.55
CA GLN A 17 24.35 -24.45 5.65
C GLN A 17 23.72 -23.30 6.43
N THR A 18 23.94 -22.07 5.97
CA THR A 18 23.26 -20.89 6.50
C THR A 18 21.82 -20.86 6.03
N SER A 19 20.89 -20.33 6.86
CA SER A 19 19.51 -20.12 6.46
C SER A 19 19.45 -19.20 5.25
N GLN A 20 18.63 -19.55 4.26
CA GLN A 20 18.39 -18.72 3.07
C GLN A 20 17.29 -17.67 3.27
N PHE A 21 16.77 -17.54 4.49
CA PHE A 21 15.66 -16.63 4.81
C PHE A 21 16.10 -15.21 5.19
N ASP A 22 17.40 -14.87 5.08
CA ASP A 22 17.93 -13.59 5.55
C ASP A 22 17.52 -12.40 4.68
N ASN A 23 17.23 -12.62 3.39
CA ASN A 23 16.81 -11.57 2.46
C ASN A 23 15.35 -11.76 2.04
N PHE A 24 14.50 -10.89 2.56
CA PHE A 24 13.11 -10.82 2.10
C PHE A 24 13.00 -9.97 0.82
N HIS A 25 12.16 -10.38 -0.13
CA HIS A 25 12.07 -9.75 -1.46
C HIS A 25 11.48 -8.33 -1.47
N VAL A 26 10.87 -7.89 -0.34
CA VAL A 26 10.33 -6.54 -0.20
C VAL A 26 11.34 -5.64 0.49
N LYS A 27 11.67 -4.51 -0.13
CA LYS A 27 12.64 -3.53 0.36
C LYS A 27 12.35 -3.14 1.82
N GLY A 28 13.35 -3.17 2.68
CA GLY A 28 13.27 -2.76 4.08
C GLY A 28 12.51 -3.71 5.02
N ALA A 29 11.97 -4.82 4.52
CA ALA A 29 11.09 -5.70 5.30
C ALA A 29 11.79 -6.95 5.90
N SER A 30 13.11 -7.09 5.79
CA SER A 30 13.83 -8.29 6.25
C SER A 30 13.63 -8.57 7.74
N ASN A 31 13.52 -7.54 8.57
CA ASN A 31 13.36 -7.64 10.03
C ASN A 31 11.89 -7.64 10.49
N TYR A 32 10.92 -7.63 9.59
CA TYR A 32 9.50 -7.66 9.96
C TYR A 32 9.08 -9.02 10.50
N SER A 33 8.02 -9.03 11.32
CA SER A 33 7.39 -10.26 11.80
C SER A 33 6.89 -11.12 10.64
N TRP A 34 6.69 -12.42 10.93
CA TRP A 34 6.19 -13.35 9.91
C TRP A 34 4.84 -12.89 9.31
N GLY A 35 3.92 -12.40 10.15
CA GLY A 35 2.62 -11.92 9.70
C GLY A 35 2.70 -10.70 8.76
N MET A 36 3.63 -9.77 9.04
CA MET A 36 3.93 -8.65 8.16
C MET A 36 4.47 -9.13 6.81
N LYS A 37 5.44 -10.06 6.84
CA LYS A 37 6.06 -10.62 5.63
C LYS A 37 5.06 -11.39 4.78
N ASP A 38 4.22 -12.22 5.40
CA ASP A 38 3.18 -12.97 4.72
C ASP A 38 2.20 -12.04 3.98
N ARG A 39 1.74 -10.98 4.63
CA ARG A 39 0.84 -10.00 4.01
C ARG A 39 1.50 -9.20 2.90
N LEU A 40 2.74 -8.77 3.07
CA LEU A 40 3.51 -8.10 2.01
C LEU A 40 3.74 -9.01 0.81
N SER A 41 3.97 -10.31 1.02
CA SER A 41 4.13 -11.31 -0.06
C SER A 41 2.86 -11.53 -0.87
N ARG A 42 1.69 -11.25 -0.30
CA ARG A 42 0.41 -11.29 -1.04
C ARG A 42 0.27 -10.10 -1.98
N ILE A 43 0.87 -8.95 -1.64
CA ILE A 43 0.82 -7.71 -2.42
C ILE A 43 1.92 -7.68 -3.47
N PHE A 44 3.17 -7.91 -3.03
CA PHE A 44 4.34 -7.84 -3.90
C PHE A 44 4.74 -9.24 -4.40
N ASN A 45 4.84 -9.39 -5.71
CA ASN A 45 5.22 -10.65 -6.33
C ASN A 45 6.62 -11.10 -5.85
N PRO A 46 6.76 -12.32 -5.28
CA PRO A 46 8.03 -12.78 -4.71
C PRO A 46 9.20 -12.87 -5.72
N LYS A 47 8.90 -13.01 -7.01
CA LYS A 47 9.94 -13.10 -8.06
C LYS A 47 10.45 -11.74 -8.51
N THR A 48 9.60 -10.71 -8.47
CA THR A 48 9.92 -9.39 -9.03
C THR A 48 10.04 -8.31 -7.97
N GLY A 49 9.49 -8.53 -6.77
CA GLY A 49 9.35 -7.51 -5.72
C GLY A 49 8.39 -6.39 -6.08
N ARG A 50 7.54 -6.57 -7.10
CA ARG A 50 6.68 -5.52 -7.66
C ARG A 50 5.20 -5.87 -7.52
N ALA A 51 4.34 -4.82 -7.59
CA ALA A 51 2.89 -4.96 -7.50
C ALA A 51 2.16 -4.05 -8.50
N VAL A 52 1.07 -4.57 -9.06
CA VAL A 52 0.04 -3.80 -9.76
C VAL A 52 -1.18 -3.76 -8.85
N MET A 53 -1.44 -2.61 -8.25
CA MET A 53 -2.57 -2.40 -7.36
C MET A 53 -3.66 -1.59 -8.07
N LEU A 54 -4.92 -2.00 -7.91
CA LEU A 54 -6.09 -1.32 -8.46
C LEU A 54 -6.77 -0.50 -7.35
N ALA A 55 -6.66 0.84 -7.43
CA ALA A 55 -7.20 1.76 -6.45
C ALA A 55 -8.56 2.32 -6.89
N PHE A 56 -9.58 2.15 -6.05
CA PHE A 56 -10.92 2.71 -6.26
C PHE A 56 -11.55 3.21 -4.94
N ASP A 57 -10.68 3.66 -4.03
CA ASP A 57 -11.07 4.17 -2.72
C ASP A 57 -11.52 5.63 -2.73
N HIS A 58 -11.15 6.42 -3.73
CA HIS A 58 -11.34 7.87 -3.72
C HIS A 58 -12.80 8.34 -3.74
N GLY A 59 -13.75 7.45 -3.97
CA GLY A 59 -15.18 7.75 -3.80
C GLY A 59 -15.55 8.22 -2.38
N PHE A 60 -14.77 7.89 -1.35
CA PHE A 60 -15.03 8.32 0.02
C PHE A 60 -14.86 9.84 0.25
N ILE A 61 -14.18 10.54 -0.67
CA ILE A 61 -14.00 11.99 -0.65
C ILE A 61 -14.66 12.68 -1.85
N MET A 62 -14.71 12.00 -2.99
CA MET A 62 -15.15 12.59 -4.28
C MET A 62 -16.55 12.13 -4.69
N GLY A 63 -17.12 11.14 -4.01
CA GLY A 63 -18.37 10.51 -4.43
C GLY A 63 -18.21 9.71 -5.73
N PRO A 64 -19.29 9.47 -6.49
CA PRO A 64 -19.23 8.74 -7.74
C PRO A 64 -18.55 9.61 -8.82
N THR A 65 -17.34 9.19 -9.21
CA THR A 65 -16.57 9.81 -10.29
C THR A 65 -16.65 8.97 -11.56
N SER A 66 -16.30 9.57 -12.70
CA SER A 66 -16.37 8.89 -14.00
C SER A 66 -15.58 7.57 -13.99
N GLY A 67 -16.29 6.50 -14.30
CA GLY A 67 -15.79 5.12 -14.27
C GLY A 67 -15.96 4.41 -12.92
N LEU A 68 -16.37 5.11 -11.87
CA LEU A 68 -16.60 4.56 -10.53
C LEU A 68 -18.06 4.69 -10.06
N GLU A 69 -19.00 5.01 -10.97
CA GLU A 69 -20.42 5.10 -10.65
C GLU A 69 -21.00 3.73 -10.26
N ARG A 70 -20.51 2.69 -10.92
CA ARG A 70 -20.94 1.30 -10.72
C ARG A 70 -19.71 0.41 -10.55
N ILE A 71 -19.18 0.33 -9.32
CA ILE A 71 -18.00 -0.46 -8.97
C ILE A 71 -18.19 -1.94 -9.36
N ASP A 72 -19.38 -2.48 -9.13
CA ASP A 72 -19.75 -3.86 -9.45
C ASP A 72 -19.64 -4.17 -10.97
N LEU A 73 -19.92 -3.19 -11.82
CA LEU A 73 -19.86 -3.36 -13.28
C LEU A 73 -18.53 -2.93 -13.89
N ASN A 74 -17.96 -1.83 -13.39
CA ASN A 74 -16.80 -1.21 -14.03
C ASN A 74 -15.47 -1.69 -13.45
N ILE A 75 -15.43 -2.02 -12.16
CA ILE A 75 -14.17 -2.35 -11.45
C ILE A 75 -14.03 -3.84 -11.21
N VAL A 76 -15.09 -4.53 -10.79
CA VAL A 76 -15.02 -5.97 -10.47
C VAL A 76 -14.43 -6.81 -11.61
N PRO A 77 -14.75 -6.60 -12.90
CA PRO A 77 -14.13 -7.32 -14.00
C PRO A 77 -12.61 -7.10 -14.14
N LEU A 78 -12.10 -5.96 -13.65
CA LEU A 78 -10.69 -5.60 -13.74
C LEU A 78 -9.85 -6.20 -12.60
N VAL A 79 -10.48 -6.58 -11.49
CA VAL A 79 -9.78 -7.08 -10.29
C VAL A 79 -8.90 -8.28 -10.58
N GLN A 80 -9.26 -9.13 -11.53
CA GLN A 80 -8.47 -10.30 -11.91
C GLN A 80 -7.05 -9.94 -12.39
N TYR A 81 -6.85 -8.76 -12.96
CA TYR A 81 -5.57 -8.29 -13.52
C TYR A 81 -4.68 -7.57 -12.49
N ALA A 82 -5.20 -7.31 -11.28
CA ALA A 82 -4.44 -6.69 -10.21
C ALA A 82 -3.84 -7.74 -9.28
N ASP A 83 -2.69 -7.42 -8.68
CA ASP A 83 -2.09 -8.20 -7.59
C ASP A 83 -2.80 -7.89 -6.27
N CYS A 84 -3.25 -6.66 -6.07
CA CYS A 84 -3.93 -6.18 -4.87
C CYS A 84 -4.98 -5.14 -5.23
N ILE A 85 -6.06 -5.05 -4.46
CA ILE A 85 -7.05 -3.97 -4.58
C ILE A 85 -6.94 -3.00 -3.42
N MET A 86 -7.14 -1.70 -3.70
CA MET A 86 -7.22 -0.66 -2.67
C MET A 86 -8.62 -0.04 -2.69
N CYS A 87 -9.36 -0.22 -1.60
CA CYS A 87 -10.75 0.24 -1.48
C CYS A 87 -11.13 0.56 -0.04
N THR A 88 -12.31 1.15 0.12
CA THR A 88 -12.91 1.43 1.43
C THR A 88 -13.68 0.20 1.95
N ARG A 89 -13.89 0.13 3.27
CA ARG A 89 -14.69 -0.93 3.90
C ARG A 89 -16.12 -1.02 3.36
N GLY A 90 -16.75 0.14 3.07
CA GLY A 90 -18.10 0.18 2.54
C GLY A 90 -18.20 -0.44 1.15
N ILE A 91 -17.29 -0.09 0.26
CA ILE A 91 -17.24 -0.65 -1.11
C ILE A 91 -16.85 -2.14 -1.06
N LEU A 92 -15.92 -2.51 -0.19
CA LEU A 92 -15.54 -3.92 -0.05
C LEU A 92 -16.75 -4.80 0.32
N GLN A 93 -17.58 -4.35 1.28
CA GLN A 93 -18.76 -5.09 1.71
C GLN A 93 -19.89 -5.13 0.69
N THR A 94 -20.08 -4.04 -0.07
CA THR A 94 -21.30 -3.88 -0.89
C THR A 94 -21.11 -4.25 -2.35
N SER A 95 -19.90 -4.18 -2.85
CA SER A 95 -19.65 -4.25 -4.30
C SER A 95 -18.62 -5.28 -4.71
N ILE A 96 -17.78 -5.76 -3.79
CA ILE A 96 -16.70 -6.69 -4.12
C ILE A 96 -17.08 -8.11 -3.68
N PRO A 97 -17.16 -9.09 -4.60
CA PRO A 97 -17.43 -10.48 -4.24
C PRO A 97 -16.33 -11.06 -3.34
N ALA A 98 -16.72 -11.71 -2.24
CA ALA A 98 -15.77 -12.26 -1.27
C ALA A 98 -14.86 -13.36 -1.84
N ASN A 99 -15.27 -14.00 -2.92
CA ASN A 99 -14.54 -15.10 -3.56
C ASN A 99 -13.53 -14.65 -4.63
N ILE A 100 -13.23 -13.36 -4.75
CA ILE A 100 -12.22 -12.86 -5.70
C ILE A 100 -10.79 -13.30 -5.34
N ASN A 101 -10.55 -13.68 -4.09
CA ASN A 101 -9.25 -14.13 -3.57
C ASN A 101 -8.08 -13.17 -3.86
N LYS A 102 -8.33 -11.87 -3.75
CA LYS A 102 -7.30 -10.83 -3.92
C LYS A 102 -6.93 -10.21 -2.58
N PRO A 103 -5.65 -9.90 -2.36
CA PRO A 103 -5.23 -9.09 -1.23
C PRO A 103 -5.94 -7.74 -1.23
N VAL A 104 -6.26 -7.24 -0.05
CA VAL A 104 -6.93 -5.95 0.13
C VAL A 104 -6.01 -5.00 0.88
N CYS A 105 -5.70 -3.85 0.31
CA CYS A 105 -5.18 -2.69 1.00
C CYS A 105 -6.39 -1.82 1.41
N LEU A 106 -6.73 -1.87 2.69
CA LEU A 106 -7.94 -1.22 3.20
C LEU A 106 -7.68 0.26 3.48
N ARG A 107 -8.44 1.17 2.85
CA ARG A 107 -8.45 2.58 3.25
C ARG A 107 -8.91 2.70 4.69
N SER A 108 -8.03 3.14 5.59
CA SER A 108 -8.24 3.09 7.04
C SER A 108 -8.33 4.47 7.69
N ASP A 109 -8.34 5.54 6.91
CA ASP A 109 -8.65 6.88 7.38
C ASP A 109 -9.93 7.43 6.72
N ALA A 110 -10.55 8.39 7.39
CA ALA A 110 -11.74 9.09 6.92
C ALA A 110 -11.66 10.58 7.29
N GLY A 111 -12.50 11.38 6.65
CA GLY A 111 -12.55 12.81 6.91
C GLY A 111 -13.57 13.53 6.03
N SER A 112 -13.27 14.76 5.68
CA SER A 112 -14.14 15.60 4.87
C SER A 112 -14.16 15.21 3.39
N THR A 113 -15.12 15.75 2.67
CA THR A 113 -15.25 15.62 1.21
C THR A 113 -14.53 16.75 0.49
N ILE A 114 -14.44 16.66 -0.84
CA ILE A 114 -13.89 17.72 -1.70
C ILE A 114 -14.70 19.02 -1.67
N LEU A 115 -15.89 19.03 -1.10
CA LEU A 115 -16.73 20.23 -0.97
C LEU A 115 -16.23 21.17 0.13
N THR A 116 -15.36 20.69 1.00
CA THR A 116 -14.74 21.46 2.07
C THR A 116 -13.22 21.32 2.02
N GLU A 117 -12.50 21.84 2.99
CA GLU A 117 -11.08 21.55 3.14
C GLU A 117 -10.89 20.06 3.46
N LEU A 118 -9.93 19.43 2.77
CA LEU A 118 -9.65 18.02 2.98
C LEU A 118 -8.95 17.83 4.34
N ASN A 119 -9.64 17.21 5.27
CA ASN A 119 -9.08 16.79 6.55
C ASN A 119 -9.26 15.27 6.75
N ARG A 120 -8.45 14.68 7.62
CA ARG A 120 -8.38 13.25 7.91
C ARG A 120 -8.28 13.05 9.41
N ASN A 121 -9.36 13.31 10.11
CA ASN A 121 -9.40 13.32 11.56
C ASN A 121 -9.81 11.99 12.18
N VAL A 122 -10.17 11.00 11.36
CA VAL A 122 -10.68 9.72 11.82
C VAL A 122 -9.81 8.59 11.30
N LEU A 123 -9.33 7.76 12.20
CA LEU A 123 -8.71 6.47 11.92
C LEU A 123 -9.73 5.36 12.17
N ILE A 124 -9.77 4.37 11.27
CA ILE A 124 -10.63 3.20 11.40
C ILE A 124 -9.95 2.17 12.31
N ASP A 125 -10.72 1.54 13.21
CA ASP A 125 -10.23 0.52 14.12
C ASP A 125 -9.55 -0.65 13.41
N ILE A 126 -8.50 -1.16 14.03
CA ILE A 126 -7.72 -2.31 13.52
C ILE A 126 -8.59 -3.57 13.37
N GLU A 127 -9.62 -3.72 14.18
CA GLU A 127 -10.59 -4.82 14.11
C GLU A 127 -11.28 -4.89 12.75
N ASP A 128 -11.51 -3.76 12.09
CA ASP A 128 -12.03 -3.75 10.73
C ASP A 128 -11.03 -4.35 9.75
N ALA A 129 -9.75 -3.98 9.85
CA ALA A 129 -8.71 -4.56 9.00
C ALA A 129 -8.57 -6.08 9.22
N ILE A 130 -8.69 -6.53 10.47
CA ILE A 130 -8.65 -7.97 10.84
C ILE A 130 -9.88 -8.68 10.26
N ARG A 131 -11.08 -8.13 10.48
CA ARG A 131 -12.36 -8.71 10.06
C ARG A 131 -12.47 -8.85 8.53
N TYR A 132 -11.91 -7.91 7.78
CA TYR A 132 -11.84 -7.95 6.32
C TYR A 132 -10.62 -8.69 5.77
N ASN A 133 -9.83 -9.32 6.63
CA ASN A 133 -8.58 -10.00 6.23
C ASN A 133 -7.67 -9.12 5.36
N ALA A 134 -7.56 -7.85 5.73
CA ALA A 134 -6.74 -6.89 5.00
C ALA A 134 -5.26 -7.31 4.98
N SER A 135 -4.65 -7.16 3.83
CA SER A 135 -3.21 -7.38 3.65
C SER A 135 -2.38 -6.13 3.93
N ALA A 136 -3.01 -4.95 3.92
CA ALA A 136 -2.43 -3.70 4.38
C ALA A 136 -3.54 -2.71 4.77
N MET A 137 -3.20 -1.72 5.58
CA MET A 137 -4.00 -0.52 5.80
C MET A 137 -3.39 0.66 5.06
N ALA A 138 -4.22 1.55 4.49
CA ALA A 138 -3.76 2.76 3.83
C ALA A 138 -4.23 3.99 4.62
N VAL A 139 -3.28 4.83 5.02
CA VAL A 139 -3.52 6.04 5.80
C VAL A 139 -2.82 7.22 5.12
N MET A 140 -3.51 8.35 5.01
CA MET A 140 -2.99 9.55 4.37
C MET A 140 -2.03 10.31 5.30
N PHE A 141 -0.98 10.87 4.71
CA PHE A 141 -0.09 11.83 5.33
C PHE A 141 -0.06 13.12 4.49
N SER A 142 -0.48 14.23 5.07
CA SER A 142 -0.63 15.53 4.41
C SER A 142 0.54 16.46 4.74
N ALA A 143 1.72 16.18 4.17
CA ALA A 143 2.92 16.98 4.40
C ALA A 143 2.72 18.45 3.94
N GLY A 144 3.06 19.40 4.81
CA GLY A 144 2.95 20.83 4.53
C GLY A 144 1.53 21.39 4.53
N ASP A 145 0.55 20.65 5.04
CA ASP A 145 -0.87 21.06 5.07
C ASP A 145 -1.31 21.59 6.46
N GLY A 146 -0.53 22.48 7.02
CA GLY A 146 -0.85 23.15 8.27
C GLY A 146 -1.21 22.20 9.42
N GLU A 147 -2.36 22.42 10.06
CA GLU A 147 -2.83 21.57 11.17
C GLU A 147 -3.07 20.11 10.76
N GLN A 148 -3.38 19.85 9.49
CA GLN A 148 -3.64 18.50 8.99
C GLN A 148 -2.38 17.64 8.94
N GLU A 149 -1.20 18.24 8.85
CA GLU A 149 0.05 17.48 8.90
C GLU A 149 0.20 16.74 10.23
N ALA A 150 0.01 17.44 11.35
CA ALA A 150 0.13 16.84 12.69
C ALA A 150 -0.94 15.76 12.93
N ILE A 151 -2.18 16.00 12.51
CA ILE A 151 -3.29 15.05 12.66
C ILE A 151 -3.03 13.77 11.83
N THR A 152 -2.65 13.94 10.57
CA THR A 152 -2.40 12.79 9.68
C THR A 152 -1.12 12.04 10.04
N ALA A 153 -0.11 12.72 10.58
CA ALA A 153 1.06 12.06 11.15
C ALA A 153 0.68 11.21 12.37
N ALA A 154 -0.15 11.74 13.29
CA ALA A 154 -0.64 11.00 14.45
C ALA A 154 -1.44 9.76 14.03
N ASN A 155 -2.36 9.89 13.06
CA ASN A 155 -3.12 8.76 12.51
C ASN A 155 -2.20 7.70 11.88
N LEU A 156 -1.16 8.12 11.16
CA LEU A 156 -0.20 7.20 10.55
C LEU A 156 0.56 6.41 11.62
N VAL A 157 1.08 7.08 12.65
CA VAL A 157 1.81 6.44 13.76
C VAL A 157 0.89 5.47 14.51
N GLU A 158 -0.33 5.87 14.83
CA GLU A 158 -1.31 5.02 15.51
C GLU A 158 -1.64 3.77 14.67
N ALA A 159 -1.87 3.93 13.37
CA ALA A 159 -2.10 2.81 12.46
C ALA A 159 -0.90 1.85 12.41
N VAL A 160 0.32 2.39 12.38
CA VAL A 160 1.58 1.62 12.39
C VAL A 160 1.72 0.83 13.69
N ASP A 161 1.45 1.45 14.84
CA ASP A 161 1.53 0.79 16.14
C ASP A 161 0.51 -0.36 16.26
N MET A 162 -0.72 -0.13 15.81
CA MET A 162 -1.74 -1.17 15.73
C MET A 162 -1.33 -2.26 14.73
N GLY A 163 -0.90 -1.87 13.53
CA GLY A 163 -0.47 -2.79 12.48
C GLY A 163 0.67 -3.71 12.93
N ASN A 164 1.66 -3.18 13.65
CA ASN A 164 2.77 -3.95 14.19
C ASN A 164 2.31 -5.00 15.22
N ARG A 165 1.33 -4.68 16.07
CA ARG A 165 0.78 -5.63 17.06
C ARG A 165 0.10 -6.82 16.40
N TYR A 166 -0.57 -6.61 15.28
CA TYR A 166 -1.37 -7.64 14.59
C TYR A 166 -0.72 -8.15 13.29
N GLY A 167 0.49 -7.68 12.97
CA GLY A 167 1.22 -8.10 11.77
C GLY A 167 0.60 -7.59 10.46
N ILE A 168 -0.06 -6.43 10.47
CA ILE A 168 -0.70 -5.81 9.30
C ILE A 168 0.16 -4.63 8.83
N PRO A 169 0.73 -4.67 7.62
CA PRO A 169 1.48 -3.56 7.03
C PRO A 169 0.64 -2.30 6.88
N VAL A 170 1.27 -1.14 7.02
CA VAL A 170 0.64 0.16 6.79
C VAL A 170 1.27 0.85 5.60
N MET A 171 0.43 1.30 4.67
CA MET A 171 0.80 2.14 3.54
C MET A 171 0.56 3.61 3.91
N GLY A 172 1.64 4.40 3.96
CA GLY A 172 1.53 5.85 4.03
C GLY A 172 1.21 6.43 2.65
N VAL A 173 0.08 7.10 2.51
CA VAL A 173 -0.35 7.74 1.25
C VAL A 173 -0.04 9.22 1.34
N THR A 174 0.93 9.71 0.55
CA THR A 174 1.27 11.13 0.58
C THR A 174 0.20 11.97 -0.13
N ALA A 175 -0.31 12.97 0.56
CA ALA A 175 -1.13 14.02 -0.01
C ALA A 175 -0.28 15.26 -0.27
N VAL A 176 -0.58 15.97 -1.35
CA VAL A 176 0.10 17.21 -1.70
C VAL A 176 -0.77 18.38 -1.29
N GLY A 177 -0.30 19.21 -0.37
CA GLY A 177 -0.93 20.48 -0.04
C GLY A 177 -1.08 21.36 -1.29
N LYS A 178 -2.13 22.18 -1.34
CA LYS A 178 -2.46 23.01 -2.53
C LYS A 178 -1.34 23.96 -2.94
N GLN A 179 -0.48 24.33 -2.00
CA GLN A 179 0.61 25.30 -2.21
C GLN A 179 1.99 24.64 -2.36
N MET A 180 2.07 23.33 -2.30
CA MET A 180 3.34 22.60 -2.37
C MET A 180 3.72 22.25 -3.81
N ALA A 181 5.02 22.37 -4.11
CA ALA A 181 5.56 21.92 -5.39
C ALA A 181 5.43 20.41 -5.55
N ARG A 182 5.03 19.96 -6.74
CA ARG A 182 4.96 18.52 -7.08
C ARG A 182 6.26 18.07 -7.72
N ASP A 183 7.34 18.16 -6.98
CA ASP A 183 8.69 17.83 -7.41
C ASP A 183 9.31 16.68 -6.59
N SER A 184 10.46 16.20 -7.05
CA SER A 184 11.16 15.09 -6.41
C SER A 184 11.62 15.40 -5.00
N ARG A 185 11.95 16.65 -4.68
CA ARG A 185 12.37 17.07 -3.34
C ARG A 185 11.24 16.94 -2.34
N TYR A 186 10.06 17.43 -2.71
CA TYR A 186 8.87 17.34 -1.85
C TYR A 186 8.42 15.89 -1.68
N PHE A 187 8.33 15.11 -2.77
CA PHE A 187 7.92 13.71 -2.68
C PHE A 187 8.93 12.84 -1.94
N ALA A 188 10.23 13.12 -2.07
CA ALA A 188 11.26 12.45 -1.28
C ALA A 188 11.10 12.73 0.22
N LEU A 189 10.84 14.00 0.60
CA LEU A 189 10.57 14.39 1.97
C LEU A 189 9.34 13.65 2.51
N ALA A 190 8.19 13.78 1.85
CA ALA A 190 6.93 13.19 2.31
C ALA A 190 7.03 11.65 2.41
N SER A 191 7.63 11.00 1.41
CA SER A 191 7.84 9.56 1.41
C SER A 191 8.78 9.10 2.52
N ARG A 192 9.86 9.85 2.75
CA ARG A 192 10.79 9.55 3.83
C ARG A 192 10.15 9.71 5.20
N VAL A 193 9.38 10.76 5.42
CA VAL A 193 8.65 10.98 6.69
C VAL A 193 7.66 9.84 6.96
N CYS A 194 6.91 9.39 5.94
CA CYS A 194 6.05 8.21 6.11
C CYS A 194 6.84 6.98 6.58
N ALA A 195 7.97 6.70 5.95
CA ALA A 195 8.80 5.55 6.29
C ALA A 195 9.45 5.68 7.70
N GLU A 196 9.92 6.87 8.08
CA GLU A 196 10.47 7.14 9.43
C GLU A 196 9.40 6.99 10.53
N ASN A 197 8.14 7.25 10.21
CA ASN A 197 7.00 6.98 11.09
C ASN A 197 6.54 5.51 11.06
N GLY A 198 7.26 4.63 10.36
CA GLY A 198 7.06 3.19 10.38
C GLY A 198 6.16 2.64 9.28
N ALA A 199 5.74 3.43 8.29
CA ALA A 199 5.02 2.91 7.13
C ALA A 199 5.83 1.81 6.44
N SER A 200 5.18 0.71 6.10
CA SER A 200 5.81 -0.45 5.44
C SER A 200 5.79 -0.34 3.91
N ILE A 201 4.95 0.54 3.39
CA ILE A 201 4.77 0.88 1.98
C ILE A 201 4.52 2.38 1.91
N VAL A 202 4.95 3.04 0.85
CA VAL A 202 4.58 4.44 0.59
C VAL A 202 3.92 4.54 -0.79
N LYS A 203 2.80 5.26 -0.86
CA LYS A 203 2.16 5.66 -2.11
C LYS A 203 2.38 7.15 -2.33
N THR A 204 2.96 7.51 -3.48
CA THR A 204 3.21 8.90 -3.86
C THR A 204 2.99 9.10 -5.36
N TYR A 205 3.22 10.31 -5.86
CA TYR A 205 3.08 10.59 -7.29
C TYR A 205 4.40 10.46 -8.02
N TYR A 206 4.34 10.06 -9.29
CA TYR A 206 5.49 10.11 -10.18
C TYR A 206 5.81 11.57 -10.55
N CYS A 207 7.10 11.89 -10.67
CA CYS A 207 7.61 13.19 -11.07
C CYS A 207 8.98 13.07 -11.73
N ASP A 208 9.46 14.13 -12.35
CA ASP A 208 10.84 14.20 -12.84
C ASP A 208 11.83 13.99 -11.69
N GLY A 209 12.85 13.16 -11.91
CA GLY A 209 13.83 12.80 -10.88
C GLY A 209 13.30 11.84 -9.83
N PHE A 210 12.34 10.99 -10.17
CA PHE A 210 11.71 10.04 -9.25
C PHE A 210 12.69 9.02 -8.65
N GLU A 211 13.80 8.74 -9.34
CA GLU A 211 14.89 7.91 -8.81
C GLU A 211 15.41 8.42 -7.45
N LYS A 212 15.37 9.73 -7.21
CA LYS A 212 15.74 10.35 -5.92
C LYS A 212 14.70 10.06 -4.84
N VAL A 213 13.41 10.05 -5.21
CA VAL A 213 12.31 9.70 -4.31
C VAL A 213 12.43 8.23 -3.90
N ALA A 214 12.59 7.34 -4.87
CA ALA A 214 12.72 5.92 -4.64
C ALA A 214 13.98 5.57 -3.82
N ALA A 215 15.11 6.25 -4.10
CA ALA A 215 16.36 6.04 -3.35
C ALA A 215 16.27 6.54 -1.90
N ALA A 216 15.63 7.68 -1.67
CA ALA A 216 15.49 8.28 -0.34
C ALA A 216 14.55 7.51 0.60
N CYS A 217 13.62 6.72 0.07
CA CYS A 217 12.64 5.97 0.86
C CYS A 217 13.16 4.54 1.14
N PRO A 218 13.31 4.13 2.41
CA PRO A 218 13.85 2.81 2.77
C PRO A 218 12.86 1.65 2.58
N VAL A 219 11.57 1.95 2.30
CA VAL A 219 10.52 0.96 2.04
C VAL A 219 10.05 1.04 0.58
N PRO A 220 9.28 0.05 0.06
CA PRO A 220 8.79 0.09 -1.30
C PRO A 220 7.89 1.31 -1.54
N VAL A 221 8.11 1.99 -2.66
CA VAL A 221 7.28 3.11 -3.12
C VAL A 221 6.45 2.66 -4.30
N VAL A 222 5.14 2.83 -4.24
CA VAL A 222 4.21 2.63 -5.35
C VAL A 222 3.68 3.98 -5.83
N ILE A 223 3.47 4.11 -7.15
CA ILE A 223 2.99 5.40 -7.69
C ILE A 223 1.47 5.45 -7.77
N ALA A 224 0.91 6.62 -7.49
CA ALA A 224 -0.48 6.97 -7.72
C ALA A 224 -0.71 7.41 -9.16
N GLY A 225 -1.89 7.16 -9.73
CA GLY A 225 -2.24 7.52 -11.10
C GLY A 225 -2.31 9.03 -11.38
N GLY A 226 -2.64 9.82 -10.37
CA GLY A 226 -2.79 11.26 -10.53
C GLY A 226 -4.00 11.64 -11.40
N LYS A 227 -3.78 12.48 -12.41
CA LYS A 227 -4.83 12.89 -13.37
C LYS A 227 -5.13 11.74 -14.34
N LYS A 228 -6.38 11.67 -14.81
CA LYS A 228 -6.75 10.75 -15.88
C LYS A 228 -5.94 11.05 -17.14
N LEU A 229 -5.26 10.03 -17.63
CA LEU A 229 -4.43 10.07 -18.84
C LEU A 229 -5.00 9.13 -19.91
N PRO A 230 -4.70 9.34 -21.20
CA PRO A 230 -4.88 8.32 -22.22
C PRO A 230 -4.13 7.02 -21.85
N GLU A 231 -4.65 5.87 -22.23
CA GLU A 231 -4.11 4.56 -21.82
C GLU A 231 -2.61 4.42 -22.12
N LYS A 232 -2.17 4.84 -23.31
CA LYS A 232 -0.75 4.77 -23.69
C LYS A 232 0.13 5.57 -22.73
N GLU A 233 -0.27 6.82 -22.44
CA GLU A 233 0.47 7.70 -21.53
C GLU A 233 0.50 7.16 -20.11
N ALA A 234 -0.60 6.55 -19.65
CA ALA A 234 -0.67 5.90 -18.34
C ALA A 234 0.29 4.70 -18.26
N LEU A 235 0.40 3.89 -19.32
CA LEU A 235 1.34 2.77 -19.39
C LEU A 235 2.79 3.24 -19.46
N GLU A 236 3.08 4.30 -20.22
CA GLU A 236 4.41 4.92 -20.28
C GLU A 236 4.82 5.48 -18.91
N LEU A 237 3.90 6.14 -18.20
CA LEU A 237 4.12 6.61 -16.83
C LEU A 237 4.46 5.45 -15.88
N CYS A 238 3.73 4.35 -15.95
CA CYS A 238 4.00 3.15 -15.13
C CYS A 238 5.38 2.56 -15.45
N TYR A 239 5.72 2.44 -16.73
CA TYR A 239 7.00 1.92 -17.19
C TYR A 239 8.16 2.78 -16.69
N ASN A 240 8.09 4.10 -16.86
CA ASN A 240 9.11 5.03 -16.41
C ASN A 240 9.28 4.99 -14.89
N ALA A 241 8.18 5.02 -14.14
CA ALA A 241 8.21 4.96 -12.69
C ALA A 241 8.92 3.70 -12.17
N VAL A 242 8.63 2.54 -12.78
CA VAL A 242 9.28 1.28 -12.40
C VAL A 242 10.77 1.28 -12.75
N ASN A 243 11.16 1.86 -13.87
CA ASN A 243 12.57 2.01 -14.24
C ASN A 243 13.31 2.96 -13.29
N ASP A 244 12.63 3.99 -12.78
CA ASP A 244 13.17 4.95 -11.82
C ASP A 244 13.09 4.44 -10.36
N GLY A 245 12.71 3.19 -10.15
CA GLY A 245 12.82 2.51 -8.86
C GLY A 245 11.51 2.34 -8.08
N ALA A 246 10.34 2.64 -8.68
CA ALA A 246 9.07 2.29 -8.05
C ALA A 246 8.93 0.75 -7.91
N ALA A 247 8.41 0.32 -6.77
CA ALA A 247 8.08 -1.08 -6.51
C ALA A 247 6.75 -1.50 -7.17
N GLY A 248 6.07 -0.59 -7.84
CA GLY A 248 4.82 -0.88 -8.54
C GLY A 248 3.96 0.36 -8.69
N VAL A 249 2.70 0.10 -9.02
CA VAL A 249 1.68 1.12 -9.23
C VAL A 249 0.44 0.83 -8.38
N ASP A 250 -0.24 1.88 -7.94
CA ASP A 250 -1.52 1.82 -7.24
C ASP A 250 -2.45 2.88 -7.83
N MET A 251 -3.12 2.50 -8.92
CA MET A 251 -3.86 3.39 -9.81
C MET A 251 -5.31 2.92 -9.99
N GLY A 252 -6.18 3.89 -10.29
CA GLY A 252 -7.57 3.63 -10.68
C GLY A 252 -7.72 3.22 -12.13
#